data_c7610ce1832263daf4b34db2816f9011
#
_entry.id   c7610ce1832263daf4b34db2816f9011
#
_cell.length_a   1.000
_cell.length_b   1.000
_cell.length_c   1.000
_cell.angle_alpha   90.00
_cell.angle_beta   90.00
_cell.angle_gamma   90.00
#
_symmetry.space_group_name_H-M   'P 1'
#
loop_
_entity.id
_entity.type
_entity.pdbx_description
1 polymer ?
#
loop_
_entity_poly.entity_id
_entity_poly.type
_entity_poly.pdbx_seq_one_letter_code
_entity_poly.pdbx_strand_id
1 'polypeptide(L)'
;IMGCSNAHPHGQIWGMDTLPHEATKEDQQQRLYYEQNGSPLLVDYANLELAMGERLVVENEQWLAVVPYWAMWPFETLLLPRRHVPRLPDLAEAERDALADILKRLLTRYDNLFQTSFPYSMGWHGEPFSISDLGFGISDINPQSAIHHPKSDHWTLHAHFYPPLLRSATVKKFMVGFEMLGEPLRDLTPEIAAARLRELPETHYLS
;
A
#
# COMPACT_ATOMS: atom_id res chain seq x y z
N ILE A 1 -1.56 -16.43 11.44
CA ILE A 1 -1.15 -17.36 10.38
C ILE A 1 -2.32 -17.49 9.43
N MET A 2 -2.18 -16.97 8.22
CA MET A 2 -3.25 -16.86 7.22
C MET A 2 -3.14 -18.02 6.23
N GLY A 3 -3.50 -19.24 6.65
CA GLY A 3 -3.64 -20.40 5.74
C GLY A 3 -2.35 -20.85 5.06
N CYS A 4 -1.23 -20.83 5.76
CA CYS A 4 0.05 -21.24 5.21
C CYS A 4 0.07 -22.73 4.84
N SER A 5 0.40 -23.02 3.61
CA SER A 5 0.59 -24.37 3.11
C SER A 5 1.89 -25.02 3.60
N ASN A 6 2.87 -24.23 4.05
CA ASN A 6 4.17 -24.67 4.52
C ASN A 6 4.72 -23.70 5.57
N ALA A 7 5.33 -24.24 6.62
CA ALA A 7 5.96 -23.43 7.69
C ALA A 7 7.28 -22.77 7.25
N HIS A 8 7.92 -23.28 6.20
CA HIS A 8 9.14 -22.68 5.66
C HIS A 8 8.81 -21.44 4.81
N PRO A 9 9.50 -20.30 5.00
CA PRO A 9 9.33 -19.13 4.15
C PRO A 9 9.56 -19.47 2.68
N HIS A 10 8.58 -19.17 1.85
CA HIS A 10 8.63 -19.38 0.40
C HIS A 10 7.85 -18.32 -0.33
N GLY A 11 8.12 -18.16 -1.62
CA GLY A 11 7.45 -17.23 -2.49
C GLY A 11 6.88 -17.93 -3.71
N GLN A 12 5.92 -17.27 -4.35
CA GLN A 12 5.35 -17.68 -5.64
C GLN A 12 5.48 -16.49 -6.60
N ILE A 13 5.83 -16.77 -7.85
CA ILE A 13 5.86 -15.80 -8.93
C ILE A 13 4.73 -16.15 -9.90
N TRP A 14 3.79 -15.24 -10.08
CA TRP A 14 2.67 -15.37 -10.99
C TRP A 14 2.94 -14.51 -12.23
N GLY A 15 3.14 -15.14 -13.38
CA GLY A 15 3.24 -14.48 -14.67
C GLY A 15 1.86 -14.44 -15.35
N MET A 16 1.46 -13.28 -15.84
CA MET A 16 0.17 -13.08 -16.53
C MET A 16 0.41 -12.21 -17.77
N ASP A 17 -0.40 -12.41 -18.80
CA ASP A 17 -0.43 -11.60 -20.01
C ASP A 17 -1.43 -10.44 -19.94
N THR A 18 -2.19 -10.38 -18.85
CA THR A 18 -3.19 -9.36 -18.57
C THR A 18 -2.98 -8.75 -17.19
N LEU A 19 -3.28 -7.46 -17.05
CA LEU A 19 -3.23 -6.78 -15.76
C LEU A 19 -4.36 -7.30 -14.86
N PRO A 20 -4.08 -7.66 -13.57
CA PRO A 20 -5.11 -8.05 -12.63
C PRO A 20 -6.17 -6.97 -12.45
N HIS A 21 -7.40 -7.40 -12.13
CA HIS A 21 -8.58 -6.54 -12.13
C HIS A 21 -8.44 -5.28 -11.24
N GLU A 22 -7.90 -5.41 -10.02
CA GLU A 22 -7.74 -4.25 -9.14
C GLU A 22 -6.68 -3.28 -9.68
N ALA A 23 -5.54 -3.79 -10.14
CA ALA A 23 -4.51 -2.95 -10.76
C ALA A 23 -5.01 -2.26 -12.05
N THR A 24 -5.91 -2.92 -12.82
CA THR A 24 -6.57 -2.29 -13.97
C THR A 24 -7.44 -1.11 -13.56
N LYS A 25 -8.23 -1.25 -12.49
CA LYS A 25 -9.04 -0.15 -11.97
C LYS A 25 -8.19 1.02 -11.48
N GLU A 26 -7.12 0.71 -10.76
CA GLU A 26 -6.19 1.73 -10.26
C GLU A 26 -5.53 2.49 -11.41
N ASP A 27 -5.04 1.78 -12.44
CA ASP A 27 -4.45 2.41 -13.62
C ASP A 27 -5.45 3.34 -14.32
N GLN A 28 -6.66 2.85 -14.54
CA GLN A 28 -7.72 3.64 -15.19
C GLN A 28 -8.06 4.90 -14.40
N GLN A 29 -8.22 4.82 -13.07
CA GLN A 29 -8.59 5.96 -12.25
C GLN A 29 -7.44 6.96 -12.10
N GLN A 30 -6.21 6.50 -11.92
CA GLN A 30 -5.04 7.37 -11.86
C GLN A 30 -4.82 8.10 -13.19
N ARG A 31 -5.00 7.40 -14.34
CA ARG A 31 -4.89 7.98 -15.67
C ARG A 31 -5.97 9.03 -15.91
N LEU A 32 -7.24 8.72 -15.65
CA LEU A 32 -8.35 9.67 -15.80
C LEU A 32 -8.16 10.93 -14.96
N TYR A 33 -7.69 10.76 -13.74
CA TYR A 33 -7.39 11.90 -12.87
C TYR A 33 -6.26 12.76 -13.44
N TYR A 34 -5.18 12.14 -13.89
CA TYR A 34 -4.05 12.83 -14.49
C TYR A 34 -4.45 13.61 -15.75
N GLU A 35 -5.25 13.01 -16.64
CA GLU A 35 -5.77 13.67 -17.84
C GLU A 35 -6.62 14.91 -17.51
N GLN A 36 -7.33 14.91 -16.40
CA GLN A 36 -8.19 16.02 -15.97
C GLN A 36 -7.43 17.10 -15.19
N ASN A 37 -6.45 16.73 -14.38
CA ASN A 37 -5.82 17.62 -13.41
C ASN A 37 -4.35 17.95 -13.72
N GLY A 38 -3.68 17.18 -14.61
CA GLY A 38 -2.27 17.38 -14.97
C GLY A 38 -1.29 16.98 -13.86
N SER A 39 -1.75 16.28 -12.82
CA SER A 39 -0.96 15.82 -11.68
C SER A 39 -1.36 14.39 -11.27
N PRO A 40 -0.43 13.57 -10.72
CA PRO A 40 -0.73 12.21 -10.27
C PRO A 40 -1.70 12.20 -9.08
N LEU A 41 -2.76 11.39 -9.16
CA LEU A 41 -3.80 11.27 -8.13
C LEU A 41 -3.22 11.06 -6.73
N LEU A 42 -2.31 10.09 -6.56
CA LEU A 42 -1.81 9.72 -5.25
C LEU A 42 -0.80 10.73 -4.68
N VAL A 43 -0.15 11.53 -5.53
CA VAL A 43 0.69 12.65 -5.07
C VAL A 43 -0.20 13.78 -4.52
N ASP A 44 -1.26 14.14 -5.25
CA ASP A 44 -2.20 15.16 -4.78
C ASP A 44 -2.93 14.70 -3.51
N TYR A 45 -3.30 13.43 -3.46
CA TYR A 45 -3.89 12.84 -2.26
C TYR A 45 -2.92 12.86 -1.06
N ALA A 46 -1.65 12.52 -1.27
CA ALA A 46 -0.62 12.60 -0.23
C ALA A 46 -0.47 14.03 0.32
N ASN A 47 -0.44 15.03 -0.56
CA ASN A 47 -0.39 16.44 -0.18
C ASN A 47 -1.63 16.89 0.61
N LEU A 48 -2.81 16.44 0.20
CA LEU A 48 -4.06 16.70 0.92
C LEU A 48 -4.02 16.11 2.33
N GLU A 49 -3.62 14.85 2.47
CA GLU A 49 -3.56 14.18 3.77
C GLU A 49 -2.53 14.81 4.72
N LEU A 50 -1.39 15.25 4.18
CA LEU A 50 -0.40 16.01 4.94
C LEU A 50 -0.95 17.36 5.43
N ALA A 51 -1.71 18.06 4.58
CA ALA A 51 -2.29 19.35 4.94
C ALA A 51 -3.41 19.23 5.98
N MET A 52 -4.25 18.17 5.87
CA MET A 52 -5.36 17.93 6.78
C MET A 52 -4.92 17.28 8.09
N GLY A 53 -3.99 16.33 8.04
CA GLY A 53 -3.45 15.62 9.20
C GLY A 53 -4.43 14.65 9.88
N GLU A 54 -5.70 14.57 9.43
CA GLU A 54 -6.74 13.81 10.11
C GLU A 54 -6.53 12.30 10.00
N ARG A 55 -6.13 11.82 8.82
CA ARG A 55 -5.92 10.39 8.52
C ARG A 55 -4.45 9.99 8.47
N LEU A 56 -3.55 10.91 8.80
CA LEU A 56 -2.12 10.65 8.88
C LEU A 56 -1.81 9.76 10.10
N VAL A 57 -1.06 8.68 9.88
CA VAL A 57 -0.60 7.75 10.93
C VAL A 57 0.84 8.05 11.33
N VAL A 58 1.73 8.09 10.35
CA VAL A 58 3.16 8.35 10.52
C VAL A 58 3.74 8.93 9.23
N GLU A 59 4.71 9.82 9.36
CA GLU A 59 5.43 10.42 8.24
C GLU A 59 6.91 10.56 8.53
N ASN A 60 7.69 10.72 7.48
CA ASN A 60 9.05 11.23 7.49
C ASN A 60 9.29 12.16 6.29
N GLU A 61 10.53 12.51 6.00
CA GLU A 61 10.85 13.46 4.92
C GLU A 61 10.44 12.98 3.53
N GLN A 62 10.38 11.66 3.29
CA GLN A 62 10.18 11.07 1.97
C GLN A 62 8.85 10.31 1.83
N TRP A 63 8.24 9.87 2.94
CA TRP A 63 7.09 8.98 2.95
C TRP A 63 6.02 9.41 3.95
N LEU A 64 4.79 8.97 3.69
CA LEU A 64 3.69 9.03 4.65
C LEU A 64 2.87 7.74 4.61
N ALA A 65 2.37 7.33 5.76
CA ALA A 65 1.37 6.29 5.90
C ALA A 65 0.06 6.89 6.41
N VAL A 66 -1.03 6.62 5.74
CA VAL A 66 -2.36 7.14 6.06
C VAL A 66 -3.36 6.00 6.19
N VAL A 67 -4.45 6.20 6.94
CA VAL A 67 -5.65 5.39 6.77
C VAL A 67 -6.44 6.06 5.65
N PRO A 68 -6.54 5.47 4.45
CA PRO A 68 -7.11 6.17 3.32
C PRO A 68 -8.61 6.48 3.55
N TYR A 69 -9.09 7.60 2.99
CA TYR A 69 -10.48 8.02 3.11
C TYR A 69 -11.48 6.91 2.73
N TRP A 70 -11.10 6.10 1.76
CA TRP A 70 -11.90 4.95 1.28
C TRP A 70 -11.62 3.65 2.02
N ALA A 71 -10.83 3.66 3.11
CA ALA A 71 -10.52 2.46 3.89
C ALA A 71 -11.79 1.73 4.31
N MET A 72 -11.80 0.42 4.07
CA MET A 72 -12.93 -0.47 4.38
C MET A 72 -12.61 -1.36 5.57
N TRP A 73 -11.34 -1.75 5.69
CA TRP A 73 -10.86 -2.63 6.75
C TRP A 73 -10.42 -1.80 7.96
N PRO A 74 -10.77 -2.21 9.19
CA PRO A 74 -10.22 -1.57 10.38
C PRO A 74 -8.69 -1.53 10.34
N PHE A 75 -8.13 -0.33 10.48
CA PHE A 75 -6.68 -0.09 10.47
C PHE A 75 -5.96 -0.42 9.14
N GLU A 76 -6.69 -0.54 8.04
CA GLU A 76 -6.10 -0.52 6.72
C GLU A 76 -5.23 0.73 6.56
N THR A 77 -4.03 0.59 6.01
CA THR A 77 -3.19 1.76 5.71
C THR A 77 -2.65 1.71 4.29
N LEU A 78 -2.41 2.90 3.77
CA LEU A 78 -1.80 3.17 2.48
C LEU A 78 -0.47 3.90 2.72
N LEU A 79 0.62 3.36 2.18
CA LEU A 79 1.95 3.96 2.24
C LEU A 79 2.27 4.62 0.90
N LEU A 80 2.62 5.89 0.94
CA LEU A 80 2.82 6.75 -0.22
C LEU A 80 4.18 7.46 -0.15
N PRO A 81 4.91 7.59 -1.27
CA PRO A 81 6.01 8.55 -1.37
C PRO A 81 5.47 9.98 -1.43
N ARG A 82 6.25 10.96 -0.95
CA ARG A 82 5.89 12.39 -0.99
C ARG A 82 6.10 13.02 -2.37
N ARG A 83 6.83 12.37 -3.25
CA ARG A 83 6.99 12.77 -4.65
C ARG A 83 6.49 11.70 -5.61
N HIS A 84 6.31 12.06 -6.86
CA HIS A 84 6.02 11.09 -7.90
C HIS A 84 7.19 10.10 -8.10
N VAL A 85 6.92 8.82 -7.86
CA VAL A 85 7.82 7.69 -8.11
C VAL A 85 6.98 6.56 -8.68
N PRO A 86 7.23 6.08 -9.90
CA PRO A 86 6.40 5.03 -10.48
C PRO A 86 6.74 3.61 -9.99
N ARG A 87 8.01 3.33 -9.62
CA ARG A 87 8.47 1.97 -9.32
C ARG A 87 9.54 1.95 -8.22
N LEU A 88 9.67 0.83 -7.51
CA LEU A 88 10.70 0.62 -6.48
C LEU A 88 12.14 0.87 -6.97
N PRO A 89 12.55 0.43 -8.17
CA PRO A 89 13.89 0.72 -8.66
C PRO A 89 14.19 2.22 -8.89
N ASP A 90 13.15 3.04 -9.02
CA ASP A 90 13.28 4.49 -9.26
C ASP A 90 13.50 5.30 -7.97
N LEU A 91 13.53 4.63 -6.82
CA LEU A 91 13.82 5.25 -5.52
C LEU A 91 15.29 5.59 -5.39
N ALA A 92 15.59 6.80 -4.94
CA ALA A 92 16.92 7.21 -4.50
C ALA A 92 17.32 6.46 -3.22
N GLU A 93 18.63 6.45 -2.91
CA GLU A 93 19.14 5.78 -1.71
C GLU A 93 18.49 6.32 -0.43
N ALA A 94 18.46 7.64 -0.26
CA ALA A 94 17.83 8.28 0.89
C ALA A 94 16.32 7.95 1.02
N GLU A 95 15.62 7.74 -0.10
CA GLU A 95 14.22 7.34 -0.08
C GLU A 95 14.03 5.88 0.36
N ARG A 96 14.98 4.99 0.01
CA ARG A 96 14.98 3.60 0.50
C ARG A 96 15.25 3.52 1.99
N ASP A 97 16.19 4.33 2.51
CA ASP A 97 16.47 4.42 3.93
C ASP A 97 15.27 4.97 4.71
N ALA A 98 14.65 6.03 4.20
CA ALA A 98 13.44 6.59 4.77
C ALA A 98 12.25 5.61 4.69
N LEU A 99 12.18 4.77 3.64
CA LEU A 99 11.19 3.70 3.54
C LEU A 99 11.39 2.65 4.64
N ALA A 100 12.62 2.24 4.90
CA ALA A 100 12.92 1.28 5.96
C ALA A 100 12.53 1.84 7.35
N ASP A 101 12.80 3.14 7.59
CA ASP A 101 12.40 3.82 8.83
C ASP A 101 10.88 3.82 9.00
N ILE A 102 10.13 4.32 8.00
CA ILE A 102 8.68 4.44 8.13
C ILE A 102 7.99 3.07 8.25
N LEU A 103 8.48 2.05 7.55
CA LEU A 103 7.98 0.69 7.68
C LEU A 103 8.15 0.17 9.10
N LYS A 104 9.34 0.33 9.69
CA LYS A 104 9.59 -0.07 11.07
C LYS A 104 8.63 0.62 12.04
N ARG A 105 8.43 1.93 11.89
CA ARG A 105 7.56 2.72 12.75
C ARG A 105 6.08 2.32 12.59
N LEU A 106 5.62 2.11 11.38
CA LEU A 106 4.24 1.67 11.09
C LEU A 106 3.97 0.27 11.68
N LEU A 107 4.86 -0.69 11.43
CA LEU A 107 4.69 -2.07 11.91
C LEU A 107 4.78 -2.16 13.43
N THR A 108 5.64 -1.36 14.06
CA THR A 108 5.67 -1.25 15.53
C THR A 108 4.34 -0.76 16.09
N ARG A 109 3.69 0.22 15.43
CA ARG A 109 2.35 0.69 15.84
C ARG A 109 1.30 -0.41 15.69
N TYR A 110 1.36 -1.21 14.64
CA TYR A 110 0.46 -2.35 14.50
C TYR A 110 0.62 -3.37 15.63
N ASP A 111 1.84 -3.74 15.97
CA ASP A 111 2.09 -4.66 17.08
C ASP A 111 1.64 -4.07 18.42
N ASN A 112 1.86 -2.79 18.63
CA ASN A 112 1.45 -2.09 19.86
C ASN A 112 -0.08 -1.91 19.98
N LEU A 113 -0.83 -1.96 18.88
CA LEU A 113 -2.28 -1.72 18.86
C LEU A 113 -3.04 -2.69 19.78
N PHE A 114 -2.60 -3.95 19.81
CA PHE A 114 -3.17 -4.98 20.69
C PHE A 114 -2.10 -5.70 21.53
N GLN A 115 -0.89 -5.17 21.60
CA GLN A 115 0.25 -5.77 22.30
C GLN A 115 0.47 -7.24 21.90
N THR A 116 0.47 -7.48 20.61
CA THR A 116 0.68 -8.79 19.99
C THR A 116 1.30 -8.63 18.60
N SER A 117 2.00 -9.66 18.13
CA SER A 117 2.40 -9.70 16.71
C SER A 117 1.14 -9.60 15.82
N PHE A 118 0.95 -8.45 15.21
CA PHE A 118 -0.27 -8.12 14.49
C PHE A 118 -0.17 -8.59 13.03
N PRO A 119 -0.97 -9.58 12.61
CA PRO A 119 -0.89 -10.09 11.25
C PRO A 119 -1.47 -9.07 10.26
N TYR A 120 -0.89 -9.01 9.08
CA TYR A 120 -1.38 -8.19 7.97
C TYR A 120 -1.03 -8.85 6.63
N SER A 121 -1.80 -8.52 5.60
CA SER A 121 -1.41 -8.71 4.20
C SER A 121 -0.87 -7.40 3.66
N MET A 122 0.18 -7.46 2.87
CA MET A 122 0.81 -6.27 2.29
C MET A 122 1.11 -6.50 0.82
N GLY A 123 0.92 -5.51 0.00
CA GLY A 123 1.26 -5.54 -1.42
C GLY A 123 1.81 -4.20 -1.90
N TRP A 124 2.87 -4.27 -2.70
CA TRP A 124 3.37 -3.14 -3.47
C TRP A 124 2.70 -3.08 -4.84
N HIS A 125 2.23 -1.91 -5.22
CA HIS A 125 1.73 -1.60 -6.54
C HIS A 125 2.72 -0.65 -7.24
N GLY A 126 3.60 -1.22 -8.04
CA GLY A 126 4.45 -0.46 -8.98
C GLY A 126 3.74 -0.27 -10.31
N GLU A 127 4.23 0.66 -11.10
CA GLU A 127 3.70 0.93 -12.45
C GLU A 127 3.59 -0.36 -13.25
N PRO A 128 2.39 -0.70 -13.75
CA PRO A 128 2.20 -1.85 -14.62
C PRO A 128 2.87 -1.61 -15.99
N PHE A 129 3.39 -2.66 -16.57
CA PHE A 129 3.93 -2.64 -17.92
C PHE A 129 3.54 -3.90 -18.68
N SER A 130 3.47 -3.83 -20.00
CA SER A 130 3.30 -4.99 -20.85
C SER A 130 4.61 -5.35 -21.56
N ILE A 131 4.75 -6.62 -21.95
CA ILE A 131 5.91 -7.07 -22.75
C ILE A 131 5.97 -6.33 -24.09
N SER A 132 4.83 -5.92 -24.63
CA SER A 132 4.74 -5.10 -25.84
C SER A 132 5.37 -3.71 -25.69
N ASP A 133 5.39 -3.16 -24.47
CA ASP A 133 6.00 -1.86 -24.18
C ASP A 133 7.53 -1.91 -24.23
N LEU A 134 8.09 -3.13 -24.21
CA LEU A 134 9.54 -3.36 -24.31
C LEU A 134 10.08 -3.19 -25.74
N GLY A 135 9.21 -3.17 -26.75
CA GLY A 135 9.62 -3.09 -28.16
C GLY A 135 10.39 -4.31 -28.69
N PHE A 136 10.48 -5.40 -27.89
CA PHE A 136 11.21 -6.63 -28.21
C PHE A 136 10.30 -7.85 -28.25
N GLY A 137 10.60 -8.81 -29.13
CA GLY A 137 10.04 -10.15 -29.02
C GLY A 137 10.62 -10.89 -27.78
N ILE A 138 9.89 -11.88 -27.26
CA ILE A 138 10.32 -12.67 -26.09
C ILE A 138 11.72 -13.29 -26.28
N SER A 139 12.14 -13.54 -27.53
CA SER A 139 13.46 -14.05 -27.89
C SER A 139 14.64 -13.10 -27.64
N ASP A 140 14.36 -11.79 -27.48
CA ASP A 140 15.39 -10.74 -27.44
C ASP A 140 15.66 -10.24 -26.02
N ILE A 141 15.02 -10.83 -25.02
CA ILE A 141 15.19 -10.45 -23.61
C ILE A 141 16.56 -10.91 -23.14
N ASN A 142 17.52 -9.97 -23.15
CA ASN A 142 18.80 -10.14 -22.47
C ASN A 142 18.62 -9.63 -21.01
N PRO A 143 18.80 -10.48 -19.97
CA PRO A 143 18.67 -10.07 -18.58
C PRO A 143 19.63 -8.97 -18.15
N GLN A 144 20.65 -8.69 -18.93
CA GLN A 144 21.64 -7.64 -18.67
C GLN A 144 21.35 -6.32 -19.41
N SER A 145 20.39 -6.28 -20.31
CA SER A 145 19.96 -5.03 -20.92
C SER A 145 19.10 -4.27 -19.91
N ALA A 146 19.53 -3.06 -19.57
CA ALA A 146 18.69 -2.12 -18.81
C ALA A 146 17.45 -1.84 -19.64
N ILE A 147 16.32 -2.46 -19.29
CA ILE A 147 15.07 -2.27 -19.98
C ILE A 147 14.55 -0.88 -19.61
N HIS A 148 14.71 0.06 -20.53
CA HIS A 148 14.13 1.39 -20.42
C HIS A 148 12.63 1.32 -20.77
N HIS A 149 11.79 1.24 -19.73
CA HIS A 149 10.36 1.44 -19.90
C HIS A 149 10.06 2.94 -19.97
N PRO A 150 9.21 3.41 -20.89
CA PRO A 150 8.66 4.74 -20.78
C PRO A 150 7.89 4.82 -19.46
N LYS A 151 8.29 5.75 -18.59
CA LYS A 151 7.59 5.98 -17.31
C LYS A 151 6.26 6.65 -17.61
N SER A 152 5.20 6.18 -17.00
CA SER A 152 3.93 6.89 -17.04
C SER A 152 3.91 8.01 -16.01
N ASP A 153 3.41 9.16 -16.41
CA ASP A 153 3.32 10.33 -15.53
C ASP A 153 2.16 10.23 -14.54
N HIS A 154 1.21 9.30 -14.74
CA HIS A 154 0.00 9.19 -13.92
C HIS A 154 0.13 8.22 -12.76
N TRP A 155 0.94 7.14 -12.88
CA TRP A 155 1.04 6.09 -11.87
C TRP A 155 2.02 6.45 -10.76
N THR A 156 1.60 6.29 -9.53
CA THR A 156 2.46 6.48 -8.35
C THR A 156 2.61 5.17 -7.59
N LEU A 157 3.87 4.78 -7.32
CA LEU A 157 4.20 3.65 -6.44
C LEU A 157 3.51 3.80 -5.08
N HIS A 158 2.87 2.74 -4.61
CA HIS A 158 2.24 2.71 -3.29
C HIS A 158 2.20 1.30 -2.70
N ALA A 159 1.97 1.20 -1.41
CA ALA A 159 1.77 -0.08 -0.76
C ALA A 159 0.51 -0.06 0.11
N HIS A 160 -0.25 -1.14 0.00
CA HIS A 160 -1.42 -1.39 0.83
C HIS A 160 -1.06 -2.31 1.99
N PHE A 161 -1.62 -2.01 3.16
CA PHE A 161 -1.58 -2.88 4.32
C PHE A 161 -3.01 -3.21 4.75
N TYR A 162 -3.35 -4.47 4.72
CA TYR A 162 -4.66 -4.99 5.10
C TYR A 162 -4.53 -5.87 6.33
N PRO A 163 -4.72 -5.32 7.54
CA PRO A 163 -4.88 -6.13 8.74
C PRO A 163 -6.11 -7.02 8.63
N PRO A 164 -6.15 -8.18 9.30
CA PRO A 164 -7.38 -8.94 9.38
C PRO A 164 -8.45 -8.12 10.12
N LEU A 165 -9.72 -8.44 9.91
CA LEU A 165 -10.87 -7.78 10.55
C LEU A 165 -10.88 -8.00 12.07
N LEU A 166 -9.81 -7.64 12.75
CA LEU A 166 -9.70 -7.70 14.20
C LEU A 166 -10.16 -6.37 14.79
N ARG A 167 -11.20 -6.38 15.60
CA ARG A 167 -11.63 -5.24 16.40
C ARG A 167 -11.00 -5.25 17.80
N SER A 168 -10.53 -6.40 18.24
CA SER A 168 -9.80 -6.62 19.48
C SER A 168 -8.87 -7.82 19.35
N ALA A 169 -7.91 -7.98 20.25
CA ALA A 169 -7.01 -9.13 20.26
C ALA A 169 -7.73 -10.48 20.38
N THR A 170 -8.91 -10.50 20.97
CA THR A 170 -9.67 -11.73 21.30
C THR A 170 -10.87 -11.97 20.39
N VAL A 171 -11.42 -10.94 19.75
CA VAL A 171 -12.64 -11.06 18.92
C VAL A 171 -12.29 -10.90 17.45
N LYS A 172 -12.27 -12.01 16.75
CA LYS A 172 -12.18 -12.02 15.28
C LYS A 172 -13.56 -11.75 14.70
N LYS A 173 -13.66 -10.73 13.85
CA LYS A 173 -14.85 -10.51 13.03
C LYS A 173 -14.53 -10.93 11.60
N PHE A 174 -15.44 -11.65 10.99
CA PHE A 174 -15.40 -12.01 9.58
C PHE A 174 -16.42 -11.16 8.82
N MET A 175 -16.14 -10.89 7.55
CA MET A 175 -17.17 -10.37 6.65
C MET A 175 -18.19 -11.47 6.41
N VAL A 176 -19.43 -11.22 6.81
CA VAL A 176 -20.55 -12.15 6.65
C VAL A 176 -21.84 -11.38 6.37
N GLY A 177 -22.84 -12.08 5.86
CA GLY A 177 -24.17 -11.52 5.69
C GLY A 177 -24.18 -10.25 4.85
N PHE A 178 -24.60 -9.15 5.42
CA PHE A 178 -24.76 -7.87 4.73
C PHE A 178 -23.48 -7.34 4.13
N GLU A 179 -22.34 -7.44 4.83
CA GLU A 179 -21.04 -6.98 4.35
C GLU A 179 -20.58 -7.71 3.08
N MET A 180 -20.95 -8.99 2.93
CA MET A 180 -20.62 -9.79 1.74
C MET A 180 -21.63 -9.63 0.61
N LEU A 181 -22.91 -9.41 0.92
CA LEU A 181 -24.01 -9.44 -0.04
C LEU A 181 -24.55 -8.05 -0.40
N GLY A 182 -24.33 -7.09 0.44
CA GLY A 182 -24.74 -5.70 0.27
C GLY A 182 -23.53 -4.78 0.10
N GLU A 183 -23.09 -4.21 1.20
CA GLU A 183 -21.95 -3.31 1.21
C GLU A 183 -21.15 -3.44 2.52
N PRO A 184 -19.85 -3.17 2.49
CA PRO A 184 -19.04 -3.26 3.70
C PRO A 184 -19.41 -2.15 4.70
N LEU A 185 -19.61 -2.58 5.95
CA LEU A 185 -19.90 -1.67 7.06
C LEU A 185 -18.59 -1.11 7.62
N ARG A 186 -18.51 0.20 7.67
CA ARG A 186 -17.41 0.91 8.33
C ARG A 186 -17.75 1.14 9.80
N ASP A 187 -17.36 0.21 10.66
CA ASP A 187 -17.55 0.37 12.10
C ASP A 187 -16.54 1.33 12.75
N LEU A 188 -15.44 1.56 12.05
CA LEU A 188 -14.35 2.44 12.48
C LEU A 188 -14.06 3.40 11.33
N THR A 189 -14.20 4.70 11.58
CA THR A 189 -13.88 5.69 10.56
C THR A 189 -12.37 5.77 10.32
N PRO A 190 -11.93 6.14 9.11
CA PRO A 190 -10.51 6.34 8.82
C PRO A 190 -9.79 7.27 9.80
N GLU A 191 -10.44 8.35 10.20
CA GLU A 191 -9.91 9.35 11.15
C GLU A 191 -9.69 8.75 12.54
N ILE A 192 -10.67 7.98 13.05
CA ILE A 192 -10.55 7.32 14.36
C ILE A 192 -9.46 6.24 14.31
N ALA A 193 -9.40 5.46 13.23
CA ALA A 193 -8.35 4.45 13.05
C ALA A 193 -6.96 5.08 13.01
N ALA A 194 -6.79 6.16 12.24
CA ALA A 194 -5.53 6.89 12.14
C ALA A 194 -5.13 7.51 13.48
N ALA A 195 -6.06 8.15 14.19
CA ALA A 195 -5.80 8.73 15.51
C ALA A 195 -5.30 7.65 16.49
N ARG A 196 -5.96 6.51 16.56
CA ARG A 196 -5.55 5.40 17.43
C ARG A 196 -4.16 4.86 17.09
N LEU A 197 -3.84 4.70 15.80
CA LEU A 197 -2.50 4.26 15.39
C LEU A 197 -1.44 5.34 15.68
N ARG A 198 -1.76 6.61 15.46
CA ARG A 198 -0.84 7.74 15.68
C ARG A 198 -0.47 7.92 17.15
N GLU A 199 -1.41 7.67 18.06
CA GLU A 199 -1.20 7.78 19.51
C GLU A 199 -0.31 6.66 20.08
N LEU A 200 -0.09 5.56 19.36
CA LEU A 200 0.73 4.45 19.80
C LEU A 200 2.23 4.81 19.76
N PRO A 201 3.01 4.33 20.74
CA PRO A 201 4.45 4.56 20.77
C PRO A 201 5.17 3.90 19.58
N GLU A 202 6.31 4.46 19.20
CA GLU A 202 7.23 3.87 18.20
C GLU A 202 8.26 2.91 18.84
N THR A 203 8.20 2.73 20.16
CA THR A 203 8.94 1.70 20.90
C THR A 203 8.05 0.48 21.00
N HIS A 204 8.57 -0.67 20.61
CA HIS A 204 7.81 -1.92 20.60
C HIS A 204 7.40 -2.32 22.02
N TYR A 205 6.21 -2.89 22.22
CA TYR A 205 5.65 -3.24 23.53
C TYR A 205 6.47 -4.30 24.31
N LEU A 206 7.37 -5.02 23.64
CA LEU A 206 8.31 -5.98 24.25
C LEU A 206 9.71 -5.39 24.54
N SER A 207 9.93 -4.09 24.28
CA SER A 207 11.24 -3.44 24.49
C SER A 207 11.46 -3.04 25.92
#